data_088e3f2c03b6924822e6fe83d46ac99b
#
_entry.id   088e3f2c03b6924822e6fe83d46ac99b
#
_cell.length_a   1.000
_cell.length_b   1.000
_cell.length_c   1.000
_cell.angle_alpha   90.00
_cell.angle_beta   90.00
_cell.angle_gamma   90.00
#
_symmetry.space_group_name_H-M   'P 1'
#
loop_
_entity.id
_entity.type
_entity.pdbx_description
1 polymer ?
#
loop_
_entity_poly.entity_id
_entity_poly.type
_entity_poly.pdbx_seq_one_letter_code
_entity_poly.pdbx_strand_id
1 'polypeptide(L)'
;MLNTSARIPTRTKQFDHITPVLASLHWLPVKARADFKVLLLTYKALHGLAPTYLSDLVLPYIPTRTLWSQDAGLLIVPRISKQTAGGRAFSYKSSIFMEWSAYPCQRRKLGLNL
;
A
#
# COMPACT_ATOMS: atom_id res chain seq x y z
N MET A 1 -18.54 -1.80 9.09
CA MET A 1 -19.57 -1.08 8.32
C MET A 1 -19.58 -1.43 6.82
N LEU A 2 -18.47 -1.49 6.10
CA LEU A 2 -18.48 -1.82 4.66
C LEU A 2 -19.15 -3.16 4.33
N ASN A 3 -18.89 -4.18 5.14
CA ASN A 3 -19.50 -5.51 4.94
C ASN A 3 -21.02 -5.49 5.11
N THR A 4 -21.54 -4.69 6.03
CA THR A 4 -22.97 -4.51 6.23
C THR A 4 -23.60 -3.81 5.04
N SER A 5 -22.95 -2.76 4.53
CA SER A 5 -23.42 -2.03 3.35
C SER A 5 -23.49 -2.90 2.10
N ALA A 6 -22.57 -3.86 1.94
CA ALA A 6 -22.60 -4.80 0.82
C ALA A 6 -23.71 -5.86 0.96
N ARG A 7 -24.07 -6.24 2.19
CA ARG A 7 -25.12 -7.25 2.45
C ARG A 7 -26.52 -6.77 2.18
N ILE A 8 -26.78 -5.45 2.36
CA ILE A 8 -28.11 -4.87 2.17
C ILE A 8 -28.62 -5.07 0.73
N PRO A 9 -27.92 -4.64 -0.32
CA PRO A 9 -28.39 -4.79 -1.69
C PRO A 9 -28.39 -6.24 -2.18
N THR A 10 -27.48 -7.09 -1.65
CA THR A 10 -27.36 -8.49 -2.07
C THR A 10 -28.20 -9.46 -1.26
N ARG A 11 -28.90 -9.00 -0.22
CA ARG A 11 -29.70 -9.81 0.71
C ARG A 11 -28.95 -11.02 1.29
N THR A 12 -27.62 -10.91 1.43
CA THR A 12 -26.76 -11.98 1.93
C THR A 12 -26.88 -12.11 3.45
N LYS A 13 -26.96 -13.34 3.96
CA LYS A 13 -27.10 -13.61 5.40
C LYS A 13 -25.85 -13.15 6.17
N GLN A 14 -26.03 -12.89 7.47
CA GLN A 14 -24.97 -12.37 8.34
C GLN A 14 -23.76 -13.32 8.42
N PHE A 15 -23.98 -14.62 8.33
CA PHE A 15 -22.94 -15.66 8.47
C PHE A 15 -22.30 -16.07 7.15
N ASP A 16 -22.79 -15.62 6.01
CA ASP A 16 -22.23 -15.96 4.71
C ASP A 16 -20.91 -15.21 4.46
N HIS A 17 -19.99 -15.86 3.74
CA HIS A 17 -18.73 -15.24 3.34
C HIS A 17 -18.99 -14.01 2.47
N ILE A 18 -18.41 -12.87 2.87
CA ILE A 18 -18.63 -11.59 2.19
C ILE A 18 -17.74 -11.42 0.94
N THR A 19 -16.63 -12.17 0.85
CA THR A 19 -15.66 -12.02 -0.24
C THR A 19 -16.25 -12.17 -1.63
N PRO A 20 -17.05 -13.24 -1.95
CA PRO A 20 -17.65 -13.36 -3.27
C PRO A 20 -18.66 -12.26 -3.56
N VAL A 21 -19.36 -11.77 -2.53
CA VAL A 21 -20.31 -10.66 -2.67
C VAL A 21 -19.59 -9.35 -3.01
N LEU A 22 -18.46 -9.06 -2.36
CA LEU A 22 -17.65 -7.88 -2.69
C LEU A 22 -17.09 -7.99 -4.12
N ALA A 23 -16.67 -9.19 -4.53
CA ALA A 23 -16.19 -9.42 -5.88
C ALA A 23 -17.28 -9.19 -6.94
N SER A 24 -18.51 -9.67 -6.71
CA SER A 24 -19.64 -9.44 -7.62
C SER A 24 -20.06 -7.96 -7.73
N LEU A 25 -19.87 -7.21 -6.65
CA LEU A 25 -20.12 -5.75 -6.63
C LEU A 25 -18.91 -4.93 -7.11
N HIS A 26 -17.83 -5.56 -7.51
CA HIS A 26 -16.55 -4.92 -7.86
C HIS A 26 -16.01 -3.99 -6.74
N TRP A 27 -16.30 -4.33 -5.48
CA TRP A 27 -15.86 -3.57 -4.33
C TRP A 27 -14.58 -4.13 -3.76
N LEU A 28 -13.57 -3.30 -3.68
CA LEU A 28 -12.31 -3.66 -3.05
C LEU A 28 -12.48 -3.88 -1.53
N PRO A 29 -11.86 -4.93 -0.97
CA PRO A 29 -11.77 -5.10 0.48
C PRO A 29 -11.16 -3.88 1.17
N VAL A 30 -11.51 -3.65 2.44
CA VAL A 30 -11.03 -2.48 3.21
C VAL A 30 -9.51 -2.38 3.20
N LYS A 31 -8.81 -3.51 3.37
CA LYS A 31 -7.34 -3.56 3.34
C LYS A 31 -6.79 -3.07 1.99
N ALA A 32 -7.31 -3.58 0.89
CA ALA A 32 -6.87 -3.19 -0.45
C ALA A 32 -7.16 -1.71 -0.75
N ARG A 33 -8.26 -1.17 -0.23
CA ARG A 33 -8.57 0.28 -0.32
C ARG A 33 -7.56 1.13 0.44
N ALA A 34 -7.19 0.70 1.65
CA ALA A 34 -6.19 1.41 2.45
C ALA A 34 -4.83 1.41 1.75
N ASP A 35 -4.41 0.26 1.24
CA ASP A 35 -3.15 0.11 0.52
C ASP A 35 -3.14 0.94 -0.78
N PHE A 36 -4.24 0.94 -1.53
CA PHE A 36 -4.41 1.78 -2.72
C PHE A 36 -4.32 3.27 -2.39
N LYS A 37 -4.91 3.72 -1.27
CA LYS A 37 -4.81 5.11 -0.83
C LYS A 37 -3.38 5.52 -0.51
N VAL A 38 -2.62 4.65 0.16
CA VAL A 38 -1.20 4.91 0.46
C VAL A 38 -0.41 5.04 -0.84
N LEU A 39 -0.58 4.11 -1.79
CA LEU A 39 0.09 4.17 -3.10
C LEU A 39 -0.27 5.43 -3.89
N LEU A 40 -1.55 5.79 -3.91
CA LEU A 40 -2.01 7.00 -4.60
C LEU A 40 -1.37 8.27 -4.00
N LEU A 41 -1.32 8.37 -2.67
CA LEU A 41 -0.70 9.51 -1.98
C LEU A 41 0.81 9.54 -2.22
N THR A 42 1.47 8.39 -2.21
CA THR A 42 2.90 8.28 -2.53
C THR A 42 3.18 8.75 -3.96
N TYR A 43 2.39 8.30 -4.93
CA TYR A 43 2.49 8.75 -6.31
C TYR A 43 2.34 10.27 -6.44
N LYS A 44 1.31 10.83 -5.80
CA LYS A 44 1.08 12.27 -5.79
C LYS A 44 2.23 13.05 -5.14
N ALA A 45 2.81 12.52 -4.05
CA ALA A 45 3.94 13.14 -3.36
C ALA A 45 5.19 13.18 -4.26
N LEU A 46 5.47 12.11 -5.00
CA LEU A 46 6.61 12.05 -5.92
C LEU A 46 6.45 12.97 -7.13
N HIS A 47 5.23 13.19 -7.59
CA HIS A 47 4.95 14.06 -8.75
C HIS A 47 4.60 15.51 -8.38
N GLY A 48 4.79 15.91 -7.12
CA GLY A 48 4.51 17.27 -6.67
C GLY A 48 3.02 17.66 -6.65
N LEU A 49 2.13 16.67 -6.73
CA LEU A 49 0.67 16.87 -6.70
C LEU A 49 0.10 16.77 -5.28
N ALA A 50 0.95 16.58 -4.28
CA ALA A 50 0.58 16.49 -2.88
C ALA A 50 1.07 17.72 -2.11
N PRO A 51 0.49 17.99 -0.93
CA PRO A 51 1.00 19.01 -0.01
C PRO A 51 2.47 18.73 0.36
N THR A 52 3.25 19.78 0.58
CA THR A 52 4.69 19.72 0.85
C THR A 52 5.06 18.80 2.00
N TYR A 53 4.26 18.78 3.07
CA TYR A 53 4.51 17.91 4.23
C TYR A 53 4.47 16.40 3.90
N LEU A 54 3.73 15.98 2.85
CA LEU A 54 3.73 14.59 2.39
C LEU A 54 4.96 14.31 1.53
N SER A 55 5.38 15.27 0.72
CA SER A 55 6.59 15.14 -0.10
C SER A 55 7.85 15.03 0.78
N ASP A 56 7.89 15.75 1.89
CA ASP A 56 8.99 15.69 2.86
C ASP A 56 9.12 14.33 3.57
N LEU A 57 8.03 13.57 3.65
CA LEU A 57 8.02 12.22 4.24
C LEU A 57 8.46 11.13 3.27
N VAL A 58 8.49 11.42 1.98
CA VAL A 58 8.79 10.46 0.92
C VAL A 58 10.11 10.85 0.26
N LEU A 59 11.22 10.34 0.78
CA LEU A 59 12.55 10.68 0.28
C LEU A 59 13.00 9.66 -0.77
N PRO A 60 13.36 10.09 -1.99
CA PRO A 60 13.90 9.20 -3.00
C PRO A 60 15.29 8.70 -2.58
N TYR A 61 15.55 7.43 -2.82
CA TYR A 61 16.85 6.84 -2.57
C TYR A 61 17.78 7.13 -3.74
N ILE A 62 18.86 7.86 -3.47
CA ILE A 62 19.93 8.15 -4.44
C ILE A 62 21.15 7.33 -4.01
N PRO A 63 21.51 6.26 -4.73
CA PRO A 63 22.69 5.47 -4.40
C PRO A 63 23.97 6.28 -4.68
N THR A 64 24.98 6.09 -3.83
CA THR A 64 26.32 6.72 -3.99
C THR A 64 27.11 6.17 -5.16
N ARG A 65 26.73 4.99 -5.66
CA ARG A 65 27.30 4.35 -6.87
C ARG A 65 26.19 4.09 -7.87
N THR A 66 26.51 4.16 -9.16
CA THR A 66 25.59 3.74 -10.23
C THR A 66 25.28 2.25 -10.08
N LEU A 67 24.08 1.96 -9.62
CA LEU A 67 23.56 0.60 -9.51
C LEU A 67 22.50 0.39 -10.58
N TRP A 68 22.36 -0.87 -11.02
CA TRP A 68 21.32 -1.26 -11.99
C TRP A 68 19.89 -0.94 -11.52
N SER A 69 19.70 -0.74 -10.21
CA SER A 69 18.44 -0.37 -9.57
C SER A 69 18.26 1.14 -9.41
N GLN A 70 19.14 1.97 -9.93
CA GLN A 70 19.06 3.44 -9.77
C GLN A 70 17.76 4.00 -10.31
N ASP A 71 17.28 3.48 -11.44
CA ASP A 71 16.05 3.93 -12.09
C ASP A 71 14.78 3.25 -11.57
N ALA A 72 14.90 2.39 -10.56
CA ALA A 72 13.76 1.66 -10.01
C ALA A 72 12.83 2.52 -9.12
N GLY A 73 13.15 3.79 -8.92
CA GLY A 73 12.32 4.71 -8.12
C GLY A 73 12.21 4.32 -6.65
N LEU A 74 13.27 3.74 -6.08
CA LEU A 74 13.30 3.32 -4.68
C LEU A 74 13.23 4.49 -3.73
N LEU A 75 12.62 4.26 -2.58
CA LEU A 75 12.50 5.23 -1.50
C LEU A 75 13.33 4.82 -0.29
N ILE A 76 13.77 5.80 0.50
CA ILE A 76 14.45 5.55 1.76
C ILE A 76 13.45 4.99 2.77
N VAL A 77 13.71 3.77 3.25
CA VAL A 77 12.90 3.14 4.30
C VAL A 77 13.35 3.66 5.67
N PRO A 78 12.51 4.40 6.40
CA PRO A 78 12.87 4.88 7.73
C PRO A 78 13.00 3.73 8.73
N ARG A 79 13.96 3.82 9.64
CA ARG A 79 14.12 2.84 10.72
C ARG A 79 12.96 2.97 11.72
N ILE A 80 12.33 1.85 12.04
CA ILE A 80 11.26 1.78 13.03
C ILE A 80 11.71 0.91 14.21
N SER A 81 11.44 1.35 15.43
CA SER A 81 11.77 0.59 16.65
C SER A 81 10.72 -0.49 16.95
N LYS A 82 9.45 -0.22 16.70
CA LYS A 82 8.33 -1.14 16.91
C LYS A 82 7.49 -1.28 15.64
N GLN A 83 7.36 -2.51 15.16
CA GLN A 83 6.65 -2.80 13.92
C GLN A 83 5.13 -2.55 14.03
N THR A 84 4.56 -2.70 15.22
CA THR A 84 3.13 -2.47 15.46
C THR A 84 2.69 -1.02 15.30
N ALA A 85 3.49 -0.07 15.76
CA ALA A 85 3.21 1.36 15.65
C ALA A 85 3.89 1.98 14.41
N GLY A 86 5.20 1.78 14.25
CA GLY A 86 5.98 2.35 13.14
C GLY A 86 5.62 1.77 11.78
N GLY A 87 5.22 0.50 11.71
CA GLY A 87 4.79 -0.14 10.47
C GLY A 87 3.50 0.42 9.86
N ARG A 88 2.75 1.23 10.62
CA ARG A 88 1.55 1.95 10.14
C ARG A 88 1.88 3.36 9.64
N ALA A 89 3.06 3.87 9.91
CA ALA A 89 3.47 5.20 9.47
C ALA A 89 3.46 5.29 7.94
N PHE A 90 2.99 6.43 7.43
CA PHE A 90 2.90 6.67 5.99
C PHE A 90 4.27 6.55 5.31
N SER A 91 5.30 7.17 5.87
CA SER A 91 6.67 7.14 5.34
C SER A 91 7.24 5.72 5.23
N TYR A 92 6.95 4.85 6.19
CA TYR A 92 7.38 3.44 6.17
C TYR A 92 6.59 2.62 5.16
N LYS A 93 5.26 2.74 5.17
CA LYS A 93 4.39 1.99 4.25
C LYS A 93 4.59 2.39 2.80
N SER A 94 4.73 3.67 2.51
CA SER A 94 4.99 4.16 1.15
C SER A 94 6.28 3.59 0.58
N SER A 95 7.36 3.59 1.36
CA SER A 95 8.66 3.08 0.92
C SER A 95 8.60 1.57 0.64
N ILE A 96 8.01 0.78 1.51
CA ILE A 96 7.86 -0.68 1.31
C ILE A 96 6.98 -0.99 0.09
N PHE A 97 5.92 -0.26 -0.15
CA PHE A 97 5.07 -0.50 -1.31
C PHE A 97 5.76 -0.17 -2.63
N MET A 98 6.58 0.87 -2.66
CA MET A 98 7.35 1.21 -3.86
C MET A 98 8.44 0.16 -4.13
N GLU A 99 9.14 -0.30 -3.11
CA GLU A 99 10.10 -1.39 -3.22
C GLU A 99 9.42 -2.68 -3.74
N TRP A 100 8.22 -2.96 -3.26
CA TRP A 100 7.41 -4.09 -3.71
C TRP A 100 6.99 -4.00 -5.19
N SER A 101 6.69 -2.80 -5.66
CA SER A 101 6.34 -2.54 -7.05
C SER A 101 7.55 -2.70 -7.97
N ALA A 102 8.73 -2.28 -7.51
CA ALA A 102 9.97 -2.35 -8.29
C ALA A 102 10.48 -3.80 -8.46
N TYR A 103 10.26 -4.67 -7.47
CA TYR A 103 10.78 -6.05 -7.49
C TYR A 103 9.69 -7.10 -7.31
N PRO A 104 8.94 -7.46 -8.37
CA PRO A 104 7.89 -8.48 -8.30
C PRO A 104 8.39 -9.87 -7.86
N CYS A 105 9.70 -10.16 -8.03
CA CYS A 105 10.30 -11.44 -7.63
C CYS A 105 10.41 -11.64 -6.10
N GLN A 106 10.37 -10.58 -5.30
CA GLN A 106 10.46 -10.72 -3.84
C GLN A 106 9.14 -11.07 -3.16
N ARG A 107 8.02 -11.07 -3.87
CA ARG A 107 6.70 -11.49 -3.35
C ARG A 107 6.70 -12.84 -2.65
N ARG A 108 7.56 -13.78 -3.07
CA ARG A 108 7.60 -15.14 -2.52
C ARG A 108 8.26 -15.24 -1.14
N LYS A 109 9.14 -14.30 -0.76
CA LYS A 109 9.90 -14.39 0.50
C LYS A 109 9.14 -13.93 1.75
N LEU A 110 8.07 -13.15 1.59
CA LEU A 110 7.32 -12.56 2.71
C LEU A 110 5.98 -13.25 3.01
N GLY A 111 5.72 -14.45 2.44
CA GLY A 111 4.59 -15.31 2.83
C GLY A 111 3.19 -14.69 2.65
N LEU A 112 3.04 -13.69 1.82
CA LEU A 112 1.75 -13.07 1.53
C LEU A 112 1.11 -13.75 0.33
N ASN A 113 0.45 -14.89 0.60
CA ASN A 113 -0.54 -15.44 -0.30
C ASN A 113 -1.78 -14.53 -0.27
N LEU A 114 -2.08 -13.92 -1.41
CA LEU A 114 -3.39 -13.38 -1.69
C LEU A 114 -4.35 -14.49 -2.06
#